data_b6a4b5ca90e035a39b5bd64e244c5cb7
#
_entry.id   b6a4b5ca90e035a39b5bd64e244c5cb7
#
_cell.length_a   1.000
_cell.length_b   1.000
_cell.length_c   1.000
_cell.angle_alpha   90.00
_cell.angle_beta   90.00
_cell.angle_gamma   90.00
#
_symmetry.space_group_name_H-M   'P 1'
#
loop_
_entity.id
_entity.type
_entity.pdbx_description
1 polymer ?
#
loop_
_entity_poly.entity_id
_entity_poly.type
_entity_poly.pdbx_seq_one_letter_code
_entity_poly.pdbx_strand_id
1 'polypeptide(L)'
;MDEIEGYGQDAALQFRLMTLNDIPDVMVIEHEAFTMPWTEEAFRNELTNNHFAKYMVMELEGRAIGYAGMWTIMDEAHITNIAVREAYRGRKLGEKLLDELMRTAAYLGMERMTLEVRVSNLVAQRLYEKKGFESAGLRKGYYSDNQEDAMIMWANLPPAGRSGEEEGSVTDS
;
A
#
# COMPACT_ATOMS: atom_id res chain seq x y z
N MET A 1 9.03 29.87 -2.53
CA MET A 1 8.14 29.24 -3.51
C MET A 1 8.10 27.73 -3.35
N ASP A 2 9.27 27.12 -3.38
CA ASP A 2 9.32 25.67 -3.28
C ASP A 2 8.75 25.13 -1.98
N GLU A 3 9.04 25.80 -0.89
CA GLU A 3 8.50 25.39 0.41
C GLU A 3 6.98 25.49 0.44
N ILE A 4 6.46 26.52 -0.16
CA ILE A 4 5.01 26.74 -0.20
C ILE A 4 4.35 25.65 -1.04
N GLU A 5 4.98 25.31 -2.16
CA GLU A 5 4.45 24.28 -3.03
C GLU A 5 4.43 22.91 -2.36
N GLY A 6 5.53 22.56 -1.67
CA GLY A 6 5.60 21.31 -0.96
C GLY A 6 4.58 21.25 0.17
N TYR A 7 4.43 22.36 0.87
CA TYR A 7 3.47 22.45 1.94
C TYR A 7 2.05 22.31 1.42
N GLY A 8 1.78 23.00 0.30
CA GLY A 8 0.46 22.92 -0.32
C GLY A 8 0.15 21.52 -0.81
N GLN A 9 1.13 20.82 -1.34
CA GLN A 9 0.93 19.44 -1.78
C GLN A 9 0.59 18.53 -0.60
N ASP A 10 1.29 18.67 0.52
CA ASP A 10 0.99 17.87 1.71
C ASP A 10 -0.40 18.17 2.23
N ALA A 11 -0.78 19.46 2.26
CA ALA A 11 -2.09 19.85 2.74
C ALA A 11 -3.21 19.35 1.84
N ALA A 12 -2.93 19.20 0.54
CA ALA A 12 -3.92 18.76 -0.44
C ALA A 12 -3.98 17.24 -0.58
N LEU A 13 -3.02 16.52 0.00
CA LEU A 13 -2.94 15.07 -0.12
C LEU A 13 -3.98 14.42 0.79
N GLN A 14 -4.79 13.56 0.22
CA GLN A 14 -5.85 12.88 0.95
C GLN A 14 -5.85 11.39 0.65
N PHE A 15 -6.29 10.61 1.64
CA PHE A 15 -6.48 9.18 1.49
C PHE A 15 -7.94 8.87 1.70
N ARG A 16 -8.50 8.05 0.84
CA ARG A 16 -9.91 7.65 0.95
C ARG A 16 -10.12 6.29 0.33
N LEU A 17 -11.28 5.72 0.58
CA LEU A 17 -11.62 4.44 -0.03
C LEU A 17 -11.76 4.60 -1.55
N MET A 18 -11.31 3.58 -2.27
CA MET A 18 -11.44 3.53 -3.72
C MET A 18 -12.89 3.25 -4.09
N THR A 19 -13.36 3.91 -5.13
CA THR A 19 -14.68 3.67 -5.69
C THR A 19 -14.55 3.25 -7.15
N LEU A 20 -15.65 2.80 -7.74
CA LEU A 20 -15.65 2.41 -9.15
C LEU A 20 -15.24 3.57 -10.05
N ASN A 21 -15.53 4.80 -9.63
CA ASN A 21 -15.17 5.99 -10.41
C ASN A 21 -13.66 6.21 -10.47
N ASP A 22 -12.90 5.59 -9.57
CA ASP A 22 -11.44 5.73 -9.56
C ASP A 22 -10.76 4.79 -10.54
N ILE A 23 -11.46 3.81 -11.06
CA ILE A 23 -10.83 2.78 -11.90
C ILE A 23 -10.05 3.37 -13.08
N PRO A 24 -10.56 4.36 -13.82
CA PRO A 24 -9.77 4.93 -14.92
C PRO A 24 -8.40 5.46 -14.48
N ASP A 25 -8.35 6.22 -13.38
CA ASP A 25 -7.08 6.71 -12.85
C ASP A 25 -6.21 5.58 -12.32
N VAL A 26 -6.82 4.61 -11.63
CA VAL A 26 -6.09 3.46 -11.12
C VAL A 26 -5.47 2.64 -12.24
N MET A 27 -6.18 2.49 -13.36
CA MET A 27 -5.64 1.77 -14.50
C MET A 27 -4.40 2.45 -15.08
N VAL A 28 -4.36 3.78 -15.08
CA VAL A 28 -3.17 4.51 -15.51
C VAL A 28 -1.99 4.19 -14.58
N ILE A 29 -2.24 4.23 -13.27
CA ILE A 29 -1.21 3.94 -12.28
C ILE A 29 -0.72 2.50 -12.45
N GLU A 30 -1.64 1.57 -12.62
CA GLU A 30 -1.32 0.14 -12.74
C GLU A 30 -0.45 -0.11 -13.97
N HIS A 31 -0.80 0.49 -15.11
CA HIS A 31 -0.02 0.30 -16.33
C HIS A 31 1.38 0.90 -16.24
N GLU A 32 1.52 2.00 -15.50
CA GLU A 32 2.85 2.58 -15.30
C GLU A 32 3.71 1.73 -14.37
N ALA A 33 3.09 1.07 -13.40
CA ALA A 33 3.83 0.43 -12.32
C ALA A 33 4.18 -1.02 -12.58
N PHE A 34 3.40 -1.73 -13.38
CA PHE A 34 3.54 -3.19 -13.50
C PHE A 34 3.61 -3.65 -14.94
N THR A 35 4.48 -4.65 -15.18
CA THR A 35 4.62 -5.24 -16.52
C THR A 35 3.42 -6.10 -16.89
N MET A 36 2.73 -6.64 -15.87
CA MET A 36 1.52 -7.43 -16.06
C MET A 36 0.39 -6.80 -15.26
N PRO A 37 -0.15 -5.69 -15.75
CA PRO A 37 -1.17 -4.98 -14.98
C PRO A 37 -2.47 -5.75 -14.88
N TRP A 38 -3.19 -5.54 -13.78
CA TRP A 38 -4.54 -6.05 -13.65
C TRP A 38 -5.46 -5.38 -14.66
N THR A 39 -6.52 -6.07 -15.03
CA THR A 39 -7.51 -5.52 -15.94
C THR A 39 -8.52 -4.66 -15.17
N GLU A 40 -9.23 -3.83 -15.90
CA GLU A 40 -10.32 -3.04 -15.32
C GLU A 40 -11.36 -3.96 -14.67
N GLU A 41 -11.66 -5.08 -15.33
CA GLU A 41 -12.62 -6.05 -14.81
C GLU A 41 -12.15 -6.64 -13.48
N ALA A 42 -10.86 -6.91 -13.34
CA ALA A 42 -10.32 -7.43 -12.09
C ALA A 42 -10.50 -6.43 -10.95
N PHE A 43 -10.23 -5.14 -11.19
CA PHE A 43 -10.46 -4.12 -10.17
C PHE A 43 -11.94 -4.00 -9.84
N ARG A 44 -12.79 -4.02 -10.84
CA ARG A 44 -14.23 -3.93 -10.62
C ARG A 44 -14.71 -5.08 -9.77
N ASN A 45 -14.23 -6.28 -10.05
CA ASN A 45 -14.60 -7.46 -9.28
C ASN A 45 -14.13 -7.37 -7.84
N GLU A 46 -12.92 -6.86 -7.61
CA GLU A 46 -12.40 -6.68 -6.25
C GLU A 46 -13.27 -5.70 -5.46
N LEU A 47 -13.72 -4.63 -6.09
CA LEU A 47 -14.50 -3.61 -5.39
C LEU A 47 -15.94 -4.02 -5.15
N THR A 48 -16.50 -4.90 -5.98
CA THR A 48 -17.93 -5.23 -5.90
C THR A 48 -18.19 -6.60 -5.30
N ASN A 49 -17.31 -7.57 -5.49
CA ASN A 49 -17.58 -8.96 -5.13
C ASN A 49 -16.65 -9.53 -4.06
N ASN A 50 -15.51 -8.93 -3.81
CA ASN A 50 -14.56 -9.48 -2.83
C ASN A 50 -14.73 -8.78 -1.49
N HIS A 51 -15.41 -9.44 -0.56
CA HIS A 51 -15.70 -8.88 0.76
C HIS A 51 -14.45 -8.71 1.63
N PHE A 52 -13.37 -9.41 1.31
CA PHE A 52 -12.12 -9.29 2.06
C PHE A 52 -11.25 -8.16 1.55
N ALA A 53 -11.55 -7.62 0.39
CA ALA A 53 -10.71 -6.61 -0.25
C ALA A 53 -10.97 -5.22 0.33
N LYS A 54 -9.88 -4.52 0.61
CA LYS A 54 -9.92 -3.12 1.05
C LYS A 54 -8.96 -2.35 0.17
N TYR A 55 -9.50 -1.40 -0.58
CA TYR A 55 -8.70 -0.59 -1.51
C TYR A 55 -8.82 0.87 -1.15
N MET A 56 -7.69 1.58 -1.23
CA MET A 56 -7.67 3.01 -0.99
C MET A 56 -6.94 3.73 -2.11
N VAL A 57 -7.28 4.99 -2.31
CA VAL A 57 -6.56 5.86 -3.23
C VAL A 57 -5.92 7.00 -2.45
N MET A 58 -4.79 7.43 -2.96
CA MET A 58 -4.10 8.62 -2.51
C MET A 58 -4.41 9.70 -3.53
N GLU A 59 -5.08 10.73 -3.08
CA GLU A 59 -5.61 11.77 -3.96
C GLU A 59 -4.86 13.07 -3.75
N LEU A 60 -4.52 13.72 -4.85
CA LEU A 60 -3.91 15.03 -4.83
C LEU A 60 -4.71 15.92 -5.76
N GLU A 61 -5.25 17.01 -5.22
CA GLU A 61 -6.02 17.97 -6.00
C GLU A 61 -7.12 17.32 -6.83
N GLY A 62 -7.82 16.39 -6.20
CA GLY A 62 -8.97 15.74 -6.82
C GLY A 62 -8.65 14.59 -7.76
N ARG A 63 -7.38 14.22 -7.89
CA ARG A 63 -6.98 13.13 -8.77
C ARG A 63 -6.29 12.02 -7.99
N ALA A 64 -6.61 10.78 -8.30
CA ALA A 64 -5.92 9.64 -7.69
C ALA A 64 -4.53 9.53 -8.32
N ILE A 65 -3.49 9.67 -7.49
CA ILE A 65 -2.10 9.57 -7.94
C ILE A 65 -1.40 8.34 -7.39
N GLY A 66 -2.07 7.61 -6.53
CA GLY A 66 -1.57 6.36 -6.00
C GLY A 66 -2.71 5.54 -5.48
N TYR A 67 -2.49 4.25 -5.32
CA TYR A 67 -3.49 3.39 -4.73
C TYR A 67 -2.83 2.21 -4.05
N ALA A 68 -3.56 1.60 -3.13
CA ALA A 68 -3.10 0.40 -2.45
C ALA A 68 -4.30 -0.48 -2.16
N GLY A 69 -4.05 -1.78 -2.17
CA GLY A 69 -5.08 -2.75 -1.85
C GLY A 69 -4.54 -3.83 -0.94
N MET A 70 -5.44 -4.39 -0.14
CA MET A 70 -5.10 -5.51 0.72
C MET A 70 -6.33 -6.39 0.89
N TRP A 71 -6.08 -7.65 1.17
CA TRP A 71 -7.14 -8.55 1.62
C TRP A 71 -7.00 -8.71 3.12
N THR A 72 -8.10 -8.56 3.84
CA THR A 72 -8.12 -8.73 5.30
C THR A 72 -8.88 -10.01 5.61
N ILE A 73 -8.17 -11.02 6.12
CA ILE A 73 -8.74 -12.33 6.41
C ILE A 73 -8.33 -12.70 7.82
N MET A 74 -9.32 -12.91 8.68
CA MET A 74 -9.09 -13.21 10.09
C MET A 74 -8.27 -12.11 10.74
N ASP A 75 -7.04 -12.38 11.15
CA ASP A 75 -6.18 -11.39 11.80
C ASP A 75 -5.00 -10.96 10.92
N GLU A 76 -5.04 -11.30 9.62
CA GLU A 76 -3.93 -11.02 8.71
C GLU A 76 -4.38 -10.15 7.54
N ALA A 77 -3.54 -9.18 7.19
CA ALA A 77 -3.73 -8.36 6.00
C ALA A 77 -2.66 -8.74 4.99
N HIS A 78 -3.08 -8.93 3.75
CA HIS A 78 -2.18 -9.27 2.65
C HIS A 78 -2.23 -8.16 1.62
N ILE A 79 -1.13 -7.44 1.43
CA ILE A 79 -1.06 -6.38 0.43
C ILE A 79 -1.08 -7.01 -0.95
N THR A 80 -2.06 -6.62 -1.77
CA THR A 80 -2.18 -7.13 -3.13
C THR A 80 -1.48 -6.22 -4.14
N ASN A 81 -1.63 -4.91 -3.96
CA ASN A 81 -1.07 -3.90 -4.86
C ASN A 81 -0.71 -2.67 -4.05
N ILE A 82 0.34 -1.99 -4.47
CA ILE A 82 0.65 -0.65 -3.98
C ILE A 82 1.47 0.05 -5.07
N ALA A 83 1.03 1.23 -5.49
CA ALA A 83 1.69 1.92 -6.59
C ALA A 83 1.38 3.42 -6.58
N VAL A 84 2.32 4.20 -7.10
CA VAL A 84 2.19 5.65 -7.23
C VAL A 84 2.49 6.01 -8.69
N ARG A 85 1.81 7.04 -9.22
CA ARG A 85 2.06 7.54 -10.55
C ARG A 85 3.53 7.87 -10.74
N GLU A 86 4.07 7.54 -11.88
CA GLU A 86 5.48 7.75 -12.20
C GLU A 86 5.91 9.19 -11.97
N ALA A 87 5.08 10.13 -12.37
CA ALA A 87 5.38 11.55 -12.23
C ALA A 87 5.54 12.01 -10.78
N TYR A 88 5.04 11.22 -9.83
CA TYR A 88 5.05 11.59 -8.42
C TYR A 88 6.02 10.74 -7.60
N ARG A 89 6.79 9.87 -8.24
CA ARG A 89 7.76 9.04 -7.52
C ARG A 89 8.94 9.89 -7.05
N GLY A 90 9.66 9.37 -6.05
CA GLY A 90 10.80 10.08 -5.49
C GLY A 90 10.43 11.14 -4.46
N ARG A 91 9.18 11.20 -4.06
CA ARG A 91 8.70 12.19 -3.08
C ARG A 91 8.22 11.53 -1.80
N LYS A 92 8.60 10.27 -1.58
CA LYS A 92 8.20 9.49 -0.41
C LYS A 92 6.69 9.30 -0.30
N LEU A 93 5.97 9.42 -1.40
CA LEU A 93 4.52 9.23 -1.39
C LEU A 93 4.14 7.76 -1.26
N GLY A 94 4.96 6.86 -1.82
CA GLY A 94 4.77 5.43 -1.63
C GLY A 94 4.87 5.04 -0.16
N GLU A 95 5.80 5.66 0.56
CA GLU A 95 5.95 5.44 1.99
C GLU A 95 4.71 5.91 2.76
N LYS A 96 4.19 7.08 2.41
CA LYS A 96 2.96 7.60 3.04
C LYS A 96 1.78 6.70 2.78
N LEU A 97 1.69 6.18 1.55
CA LEU A 97 0.60 5.28 1.19
C LEU A 97 0.69 3.97 1.97
N LEU A 98 1.90 3.43 2.11
CA LEU A 98 2.11 2.22 2.91
C LEU A 98 1.76 2.47 4.38
N ASP A 99 2.18 3.61 4.93
CA ASP A 99 1.86 3.96 6.31
C ASP A 99 0.36 4.00 6.52
N GLU A 100 -0.36 4.60 5.58
CA GLU A 100 -1.81 4.69 5.69
C GLU A 100 -2.48 3.33 5.60
N LEU A 101 -1.98 2.48 4.71
CA LEU A 101 -2.50 1.13 4.57
C LEU A 101 -2.28 0.32 5.85
N MET A 102 -1.09 0.43 6.44
CA MET A 102 -0.77 -0.27 7.68
C MET A 102 -1.64 0.24 8.83
N ARG A 103 -1.84 1.56 8.89
CA ARG A 103 -2.70 2.15 9.91
C ARG A 103 -4.14 1.64 9.78
N THR A 104 -4.63 1.58 8.56
CA THR A 104 -5.98 1.10 8.28
C THR A 104 -6.12 -0.38 8.68
N ALA A 105 -5.12 -1.19 8.35
CA ALA A 105 -5.15 -2.61 8.72
C ALA A 105 -5.19 -2.78 10.24
N ALA A 106 -4.37 -2.02 10.95
CA ALA A 106 -4.35 -2.05 12.41
C ALA A 106 -5.70 -1.61 13.00
N TYR A 107 -6.27 -0.56 12.43
CA TYR A 107 -7.58 -0.06 12.85
C TYR A 107 -8.67 -1.13 12.68
N LEU A 108 -8.57 -1.92 11.62
CA LEU A 108 -9.53 -3.00 11.34
C LEU A 108 -9.28 -4.25 12.20
N GLY A 109 -8.27 -4.21 13.06
CA GLY A 109 -8.01 -5.32 13.97
C GLY A 109 -7.04 -6.36 13.44
N MET A 110 -6.39 -6.11 12.31
CA MET A 110 -5.39 -7.03 11.80
C MET A 110 -4.16 -6.99 12.67
N GLU A 111 -3.56 -8.14 12.92
CA GLU A 111 -2.41 -8.26 13.80
C GLU A 111 -1.10 -8.35 13.04
N ARG A 112 -1.15 -8.80 11.79
CA ARG A 112 0.04 -8.98 10.96
C ARG A 112 -0.28 -8.60 9.52
N MET A 113 0.77 -8.22 8.80
CA MET A 113 0.64 -7.85 7.39
C MET A 113 1.73 -8.54 6.59
N THR A 114 1.37 -9.03 5.41
CA THR A 114 2.31 -9.74 4.55
C THR A 114 2.23 -9.22 3.12
N LEU A 115 3.28 -9.45 2.37
CA LEU A 115 3.34 -9.09 0.96
C LEU A 115 4.36 -9.97 0.24
N GLU A 116 4.30 -9.97 -1.09
CA GLU A 116 5.33 -10.53 -1.93
C GLU A 116 6.01 -9.39 -2.68
N VAL A 117 7.33 -9.47 -2.80
CA VAL A 117 8.11 -8.47 -3.53
C VAL A 117 9.16 -9.18 -4.38
N ARG A 118 9.43 -8.68 -5.58
CA ARG A 118 10.44 -9.29 -6.45
C ARG A 118 11.79 -9.25 -5.75
N VAL A 119 12.55 -10.33 -5.86
CA VAL A 119 13.87 -10.38 -5.25
C VAL A 119 14.80 -9.32 -5.82
N SER A 120 14.56 -8.86 -7.05
CA SER A 120 15.37 -7.81 -7.67
C SER A 120 14.95 -6.40 -7.24
N ASN A 121 13.80 -6.25 -6.60
CA ASN A 121 13.30 -4.91 -6.24
C ASN A 121 13.84 -4.48 -4.88
N LEU A 122 15.11 -4.09 -4.87
CA LEU A 122 15.80 -3.71 -3.62
C LEU A 122 15.23 -2.44 -3.00
N VAL A 123 14.77 -1.51 -3.84
CA VAL A 123 14.20 -0.26 -3.34
C VAL A 123 12.95 -0.55 -2.51
N ALA A 124 12.06 -1.39 -3.03
CA ALA A 124 10.84 -1.75 -2.31
C ALA A 124 11.17 -2.54 -1.04
N GLN A 125 12.11 -3.49 -1.13
CA GLN A 125 12.49 -4.27 0.04
C GLN A 125 12.99 -3.38 1.17
N ARG A 126 13.81 -2.37 0.85
CA ARG A 126 14.32 -1.45 1.86
C ARG A 126 13.21 -0.63 2.49
N LEU A 127 12.25 -0.20 1.69
CA LEU A 127 11.10 0.52 2.22
C LEU A 127 10.31 -0.35 3.18
N TYR A 128 10.05 -1.60 2.80
CA TYR A 128 9.31 -2.51 3.67
C TYR A 128 10.09 -2.81 4.95
N GLU A 129 11.39 -3.04 4.84
CA GLU A 129 12.22 -3.25 6.02
C GLU A 129 12.18 -2.07 6.98
N LYS A 130 12.21 -0.86 6.42
CA LYS A 130 12.12 0.36 7.21
C LYS A 130 10.81 0.42 8.00
N LYS A 131 9.76 -0.19 7.48
CA LYS A 131 8.45 -0.19 8.12
C LYS A 131 8.21 -1.42 9.00
N GLY A 132 9.24 -2.23 9.21
CA GLY A 132 9.14 -3.36 10.13
C GLY A 132 8.90 -4.70 9.49
N PHE A 133 8.89 -4.77 8.16
CA PHE A 133 8.74 -6.05 7.47
C PHE A 133 10.07 -6.81 7.48
N GLU A 134 9.98 -8.12 7.65
CA GLU A 134 11.13 -9.00 7.63
C GLU A 134 10.89 -10.12 6.62
N SER A 135 11.97 -10.59 6.01
CA SER A 135 11.89 -11.69 5.05
C SER A 135 11.50 -12.98 5.77
N ALA A 136 10.54 -13.69 5.21
CA ALA A 136 10.04 -14.95 5.79
C ALA A 136 10.19 -16.12 4.82
N GLY A 137 10.74 -15.91 3.64
CA GLY A 137 10.94 -16.98 2.69
C GLY A 137 10.80 -16.52 1.25
N LEU A 138 10.86 -17.48 0.34
CA LEU A 138 10.80 -17.21 -1.10
C LEU A 138 9.68 -18.05 -1.73
N ARG A 139 9.02 -17.48 -2.73
CA ARG A 139 8.16 -18.23 -3.63
C ARG A 139 8.87 -18.32 -4.98
N LYS A 140 9.31 -19.50 -5.32
CA LYS A 140 10.08 -19.71 -6.55
C LYS A 140 9.20 -19.50 -7.78
N GLY A 141 9.74 -18.75 -8.77
CA GLY A 141 9.06 -18.55 -10.05
C GLY A 141 7.71 -17.89 -9.95
N TYR A 142 7.48 -17.08 -8.91
CA TYR A 142 6.18 -16.51 -8.60
C TYR A 142 5.66 -15.58 -9.71
N TYR A 143 6.55 -14.79 -10.30
CA TYR A 143 6.16 -13.81 -11.33
C TYR A 143 6.22 -14.46 -12.70
N SER A 144 5.06 -14.56 -13.36
CA SER A 144 4.96 -15.29 -14.62
C SER A 144 5.61 -14.62 -15.81
N ASP A 145 5.87 -13.31 -15.71
CA ASP A 145 6.48 -12.58 -16.82
C ASP A 145 7.93 -13.01 -17.09
N ASN A 146 8.70 -13.29 -16.05
CA ASN A 146 10.11 -13.67 -16.21
C ASN A 146 10.55 -14.76 -15.24
N GLN A 147 9.59 -15.40 -14.57
CA GLN A 147 9.85 -16.48 -13.61
C GLN A 147 10.71 -16.03 -12.42
N GLU A 148 10.71 -14.76 -12.14
CA GLU A 148 11.44 -14.24 -10.99
C GLU A 148 10.83 -14.70 -9.68
N ASP A 149 11.67 -14.97 -8.68
CA ASP A 149 11.19 -15.35 -7.35
C ASP A 149 10.61 -14.15 -6.63
N ALA A 150 9.69 -14.42 -5.73
CA ALA A 150 9.16 -13.41 -4.82
C ALA A 150 9.73 -13.65 -3.43
N MET A 151 10.10 -12.56 -2.77
CA MET A 151 10.42 -12.60 -1.35
C MET A 151 9.12 -12.37 -0.59
N ILE A 152 8.82 -13.23 0.36
CA ILE A 152 7.66 -13.07 1.25
C ILE A 152 8.12 -12.28 2.46
N MET A 153 7.42 -11.22 2.79
CA MET A 153 7.76 -10.39 3.94
C MET A 153 6.56 -10.28 4.88
N TRP A 154 6.85 -10.18 6.17
CA TRP A 154 5.84 -10.06 7.22
C TRP A 154 6.19 -8.94 8.18
N ALA A 155 5.17 -8.25 8.67
CA ALA A 155 5.31 -7.25 9.72
C ALA A 155 4.21 -7.46 10.76
N ASN A 156 4.51 -7.19 12.02
CA ASN A 156 3.51 -7.14 13.06
C ASN A 156 2.88 -5.75 13.04
N LEU A 157 1.59 -5.68 13.32
CA LEU A 157 0.87 -4.41 13.39
C LEU A 157 0.57 -4.09 14.84
N PRO A 158 0.55 -2.80 15.21
CA PRO A 158 0.22 -2.41 16.58
C PRO A 158 -1.26 -2.70 16.86
N PRO A 159 -1.62 -2.91 18.14
CA PRO A 159 -3.02 -3.11 18.49
C PRO A 159 -3.88 -1.93 18.01
N ALA A 160 -5.11 -2.23 17.58
CA ALA A 160 -6.02 -1.23 17.06
C ALA A 160 -6.29 -0.13 18.08
N GLY A 161 -6.21 1.11 17.63
CA GLY A 161 -6.56 2.26 18.45
C GLY A 161 -5.55 2.66 19.50
N ARG A 162 -4.36 2.05 19.53
CA ARG A 162 -3.38 2.30 20.57
C ARG A 162 -2.06 2.90 20.09
N SER A 163 -1.86 2.97 18.79
CA SER A 163 -0.55 3.32 18.25
C SER A 163 0.01 4.65 18.72
N GLY A 164 -0.79 5.71 18.69
CA GLY A 164 -0.33 7.01 19.11
C GLY A 164 -0.42 7.25 20.60
N GLU A 165 -1.51 6.82 21.17
CA GLU A 165 -1.79 7.05 22.57
C GLU A 165 -0.90 6.22 23.48
N GLU A 166 -0.60 5.02 23.04
CA GLU A 166 0.21 4.14 23.83
C GLU A 166 1.63 4.65 24.00
N GLU A 167 2.15 5.26 22.97
CA GLU A 167 3.48 5.86 23.07
C GLU A 167 3.50 6.96 24.12
N GLY A 168 2.47 7.76 24.12
CA GLY A 168 2.36 8.82 25.13
C GLY A 168 2.30 8.27 26.52
N SER A 169 1.54 7.22 26.72
CA SER A 169 1.41 6.65 28.07
C SER A 169 2.68 5.99 28.53
N VAL A 170 3.42 5.37 27.63
CA VAL A 170 4.71 4.77 27.98
C VAL A 170 5.70 5.83 28.40
N THR A 171 5.67 6.97 27.74
CA THR A 171 6.58 8.05 28.08
C THR A 171 6.33 8.62 29.46
N ASP A 172 5.09 8.64 29.85
CA ASP A 172 4.71 9.17 31.14
C ASP A 172 5.10 8.28 32.32
N SER A 173 5.24 7.03 32.06
CA SER A 173 5.61 6.09 33.10
C SER A 173 7.12 5.97 33.24
#